data_decb74ba87113dd5d506690787e58f5b
#
_entry.id   decb74ba87113dd5d506690787e58f5b
#
_cell.length_a   1.000
_cell.length_b   1.000
_cell.length_c   1.000
_cell.angle_alpha   90.00
_cell.angle_beta   90.00
_cell.angle_gamma   90.00
#
_symmetry.space_group_name_H-M   'P 1'
#
loop_
_entity.id
_entity.type
_entity.pdbx_description
1 polymer ?
#
loop_
_entity_poly.entity_id
_entity_poly.type
_entity_poly.pdbx_seq_one_letter_code
_entity_poly.pdbx_strand_id
1 'polypeptide(L)' 'MPIGTVKFFNADKGYGFIQPEDGGDDSFVHITAVQAAGMATLEREQRVSYEVERGRNGRESAINLASA' A
#
# COMPACT_ATOMS: atom_id res chain seq x y z
N MET A 1 -4.15 -8.83 -9.89
CA MET A 1 -3.73 -7.77 -8.96
C MET A 1 -3.94 -8.27 -7.54
N PRO A 2 -2.90 -8.21 -6.70
CA PRO A 2 -3.08 -8.63 -5.31
C PRO A 2 -4.02 -7.69 -4.56
N ILE A 3 -4.68 -8.25 -3.57
CA ILE A 3 -5.54 -7.50 -2.67
C ILE A 3 -4.98 -7.66 -1.27
N GLY A 4 -4.99 -6.59 -0.52
CA GLY A 4 -4.54 -6.63 0.86
C GLY A 4 -5.34 -5.69 1.74
N THR A 5 -5.01 -5.72 3.01
CA THR A 5 -5.64 -4.88 4.02
C THR A 5 -4.58 -3.93 4.58
N VAL A 6 -4.92 -2.66 4.65
CA VAL A 6 -4.02 -1.66 5.21
C VAL A 6 -3.80 -1.96 6.69
N LYS A 7 -2.55 -2.21 7.06
CA LYS A 7 -2.19 -2.47 8.44
C LYS A 7 -2.16 -1.18 9.24
N PHE A 8 -1.51 -0.18 8.69
CA PHE A 8 -1.57 1.19 9.18
C PHE A 8 -1.05 2.12 8.09
N PHE A 9 -1.36 3.40 8.23
CA PHE A 9 -0.84 4.42 7.34
C PHE A 9 -0.63 5.70 8.13
N ASN A 10 0.57 6.28 8.01
CA ASN A 10 0.92 7.52 8.69
C ASN A 10 1.09 8.62 7.64
N ALA A 11 0.07 9.45 7.49
CA ALA A 11 0.08 10.53 6.50
C ALA A 11 1.13 11.59 6.82
N ASP A 12 1.44 11.79 8.11
CA ASP A 12 2.44 12.76 8.52
C ASP A 12 3.83 12.37 8.06
N LYS A 13 4.15 11.10 8.17
CA LYS A 13 5.43 10.57 7.73
C LYS A 13 5.41 10.15 6.26
N GLY A 14 4.23 9.98 5.70
CA GLY A 14 4.06 9.69 4.29
C GLY A 14 4.26 8.23 3.90
N TYR A 15 3.98 7.29 4.79
CA TYR A 15 4.10 5.89 4.47
C TYR A 15 3.19 5.01 5.32
N GLY A 16 3.04 3.77 4.87
CA GLY A 16 2.29 2.78 5.60
C GLY A 16 2.60 1.38 5.08
N PHE A 17 1.85 0.41 5.57
CA PHE A 17 2.02 -0.98 5.17
C PHE A 17 0.68 -1.62 4.86
N ILE A 18 0.69 -2.49 3.86
CA ILE A 18 -0.47 -3.28 3.46
C ILE A 18 -0.13 -4.74 3.69
N GLN A 19 -0.99 -5.45 4.41
CA GLN A 19 -0.82 -6.88 4.63
C GLN A 19 -1.52 -7.62 3.51
N PRO A 20 -0.77 -8.42 2.70
CA PRO A 20 -1.39 -9.18 1.62
C PRO A 20 -2.42 -10.17 2.15
N GLU A 21 -3.48 -10.36 1.38
CA GLU A 21 -4.54 -11.29 1.76
C GLU A 21 -4.07 -12.73 1.81
N ASP A 22 -3.06 -13.05 1.01
CA ASP A 22 -2.50 -14.41 0.95
C ASP A 22 -1.53 -14.72 2.09
N GLY A 23 -1.33 -13.78 3.03
CA GLY A 23 -0.48 -14.01 4.19
C GLY A 23 1.01 -13.80 3.96
N GLY A 24 1.39 -13.21 2.83
CA GLY A 24 2.79 -12.90 2.57
C GLY A 24 3.30 -11.73 3.40
N ASP A 25 4.52 -11.29 3.11
CA ASP A 25 5.14 -10.17 3.80
C ASP A 25 4.38 -8.87 3.52
N ASP A 26 4.39 -7.97 4.50
CA ASP A 26 3.75 -6.67 4.34
C ASP A 26 4.40 -5.89 3.20
N SER A 27 3.56 -5.19 2.43
CA SER A 27 4.03 -4.34 1.34
C SER A 27 4.08 -2.90 1.82
N PHE A 28 5.20 -2.23 1.56
CA PHE A 28 5.35 -0.82 1.88
C PHE A 28 4.52 0.01 0.89
N VAL A 29 3.87 1.06 1.40
CA VAL A 29 3.15 2.00 0.56
C VAL A 29 3.56 3.42 0.92
N HIS A 30 3.95 4.19 -0.09
CA HIS A 30 4.34 5.58 0.09
C HIS A 30 3.16 6.49 -0.25
N ILE A 31 3.12 7.68 0.38
CA ILE A 31 2.01 8.62 0.16
C ILE A 31 1.88 9.03 -1.31
N THR A 32 2.99 9.04 -2.05
CA THR A 32 2.93 9.38 -3.47
C THR A 32 2.09 8.36 -4.25
N ALA A 33 2.14 7.08 -3.87
CA ALA A 33 1.31 6.06 -4.50
C ALA A 33 -0.16 6.27 -4.16
N VAL A 34 -0.44 6.68 -2.93
CA VAL A 34 -1.81 6.97 -2.50
C VAL A 34 -2.37 8.17 -3.30
N GLN A 35 -1.58 9.22 -3.42
CA GLN A 35 -1.98 10.41 -4.15
C GLN A 35 -2.16 10.12 -5.64
N ALA A 36 -1.29 9.30 -6.22
CA ALA A 36 -1.38 8.92 -7.61
C ALA A 36 -2.66 8.13 -7.90
N ALA A 37 -3.18 7.43 -6.90
CA ALA A 37 -4.44 6.70 -7.00
C ALA A 37 -5.67 7.58 -6.79
N GLY A 38 -5.47 8.88 -6.54
CA GLY A 38 -6.57 9.80 -6.27
C GLY A 38 -7.09 9.75 -4.84
N MET A 39 -6.33 9.17 -3.94
CA MET A 39 -6.72 9.06 -2.54
C MET A 39 -5.95 10.06 -1.70
N ALA A 40 -6.58 10.57 -0.65
CA ALA A 40 -5.91 11.49 0.28
C ALA A 40 -5.09 10.72 1.31
N THR A 41 -5.61 9.59 1.77
CA THR A 41 -4.97 8.78 2.80
C THR A 41 -5.54 7.36 2.75
N LEU A 42 -4.94 6.47 3.52
CA LEU A 42 -5.47 5.13 3.72
C LEU A 42 -5.85 4.96 5.19
N GLU A 43 -6.93 4.24 5.42
CA GLU A 43 -7.39 3.96 6.78
C GLU A 43 -6.99 2.55 7.19
N ARG A 44 -6.91 2.33 8.49
CA ARG A 44 -6.65 0.99 9.01
C ARG A 44 -7.73 0.03 8.57
N GLU A 45 -7.30 -1.18 8.24
CA GLU A 45 -8.17 -2.28 7.83
C GLU A 45 -8.91 -2.01 6.52
N GLN A 46 -8.55 -0.94 5.81
CA GLN A 46 -9.10 -0.67 4.49
C GLN A 46 -8.59 -1.71 3.51
N ARG A 47 -9.50 -2.27 2.71
CA ARG A 47 -9.10 -3.22 1.67
C ARG A 47 -8.79 -2.49 0.39
N VAL A 48 -7.65 -2.83 -0.19
CA VAL A 48 -7.20 -2.20 -1.44
C VAL A 48 -6.63 -3.26 -2.37
N SER A 49 -6.77 -3.03 -3.65
CA SER A 49 -5.99 -3.76 -4.64
C SER A 49 -4.77 -2.93 -5.00
N TYR A 50 -3.69 -3.59 -5.36
CA TYR A 50 -2.45 -2.90 -5.66
C TYR A 50 -1.55 -3.77 -6.50
N GLU A 51 -0.52 -3.16 -7.07
CA GLU A 51 0.56 -3.88 -7.72
C GLU A 51 1.81 -3.71 -6.88
N VAL A 52 2.75 -4.62 -7.04
CA VAL A 52 4.00 -4.60 -6.28
C VAL A 52 5.12 -4.20 -7.22
N GLU A 53 5.90 -3.22 -6.81
CA GLU A 53 7.08 -2.79 -7.54
C GLU A 53 8.30 -2.94 -6.64
N ARG A 54 9.35 -3.56 -7.18
CA ARG A 54 10.59 -3.73 -6.43
C ARG A 54 11.45 -2.49 -6.61
N GLY A 55 11.80 -1.86 -5.48
CA GLY A 55 12.66 -0.69 -5.48
C GLY A 55 14.13 -1.03 -5.59
N ARG A 56 14.96 0.02 -5.67
CA ARG A 56 16.41 -0.12 -5.83
C ARG A 56 17.07 -0.87 -4.68
N ASN A 57 16.51 -0.73 -3.49
CA ASN A 57 17.04 -1.39 -2.29
C ASN A 57 16.48 -2.79 -2.08
N GLY A 58 15.80 -3.35 -3.07
CA GLY A 58 15.19 -4.66 -2.96
C GLY A 58 13.88 -4.69 -2.18
N ARG A 59 13.41 -3.53 -1.73
CA ARG A 59 12.15 -3.43 -0.97
C ARG A 59 10.98 -3.36 -1.93
N GLU A 60 9.94 -4.13 -1.63
CA GLU A 60 8.73 -4.11 -2.43
C GLU A 60 7.80 -3.00 -1.97
N SER A 61 7.26 -2.26 -2.93
CA SER A 61 6.33 -1.15 -2.67
C SER A 61 5.02 -1.39 -3.38
N ALA A 62 3.93 -1.02 -2.73
CA ALA A 62 2.61 -1.09 -3.34
C ALA A 62 2.39 0.15 -4.21
N ILE A 63 1.94 -0.08 -5.44
CA ILE A 63 1.62 0.99 -6.40
C ILE A 63 0.28 0.70 -7.04
N ASN A 64 -0.23 1.65 -7.79
CA ASN A 64 -1.50 1.52 -8.54
C ASN A 64 -2.63 1.06 -7.62
N LEU A 65 -2.80 1.77 -6.51
CA LEU A 65 -3.79 1.42 -5.52
C LEU A 65 -5.20 1.70 -6.04
N ALA A 66 -6.13 0.85 -5.62
CA ALA A 66 -7.55 1.05 -5.90
C ALA A 66 -8.36 0.42 -4.77
N SER A 67 -9.57 0.92 -4.58
CA SER A 67 -10.48 0.34 -3.59
C SER A 67 -10.85 -1.07 -4.01
N ALA A 68 -10.83 -1.99 -3.07
CA ALA A 68 -11.16 -3.37 -3.33
C ALA A 68 -12.53 -3.73 -2.78
#